data_0e01ed3c5507849f6f680619f4fbd393
#
_entry.id   0e01ed3c5507849f6f680619f4fbd393
#
_cell.length_a   1.000
_cell.length_b   1.000
_cell.length_c   1.000
_cell.angle_alpha   90.00
_cell.angle_beta   90.00
_cell.angle_gamma   90.00
#
_symmetry.space_group_name_H-M   'P 1'
#
loop_
_entity.id
_entity.type
_entity.pdbx_description
1 polymer ?
#
loop_
_entity_poly.entity_id
_entity_poly.type
_entity_poly.pdbx_seq_one_letter_code
_entity_poly.pdbx_strand_id
1 'polypeptide(L)'
;MQKKLLSLLVCAGLSSIAHATVTDKMIENDAATPGDVLSWGIGQEGQRYSPLKKINTSTVSKLVPAWSFSFGGEKQRGQQSQPLIHNGKMFVTGSYSRIFALDAKTGAKLWKYEHRLPDGIMPCCDVINRGAAIYGDLVIFGTLDAQLVALNKDTGKVVWREKVDDYKAGYSMTAAPQIVNGMIISGVSGGEFGVMGRVEARDAKTGKMVWMRPVVEGHMGYTYDKDGKPVENGISGTTNATWPGDLWKTGGAATWQAAYYDPDVDLIF
;
A
#
# COMPACT_ATOMS: atom_id res chain seq x y z
N MET A 1 6.95 49.49 54.45
CA MET A 1 5.92 48.93 53.58
C MET A 1 6.62 48.27 52.39
N GLN A 2 6.87 46.95 52.47
CA GLN A 2 7.46 46.16 51.37
C GLN A 2 6.35 45.51 50.54
N LYS A 3 6.28 45.90 49.25
CA LYS A 3 5.36 45.26 48.28
C LYS A 3 6.03 43.98 47.75
N LYS A 4 5.47 42.82 48.09
CA LYS A 4 5.82 41.52 47.47
C LYS A 4 5.19 41.47 46.10
N LEU A 5 6.03 41.42 45.05
CA LEU A 5 5.59 41.07 43.68
C LEU A 5 5.45 39.54 43.63
N LEU A 6 4.25 39.07 43.36
CA LEU A 6 3.97 37.67 43.11
C LEU A 6 4.09 37.44 41.59
N SER A 7 5.19 36.80 41.17
CA SER A 7 5.34 36.39 39.73
C SER A 7 4.57 35.12 39.50
N LEU A 8 3.49 35.20 38.68
CA LEU A 8 2.75 34.06 38.19
C LEU A 8 3.54 33.46 36.99
N LEU A 9 4.19 32.31 37.22
CA LEU A 9 4.74 31.52 36.14
C LEU A 9 3.58 30.77 35.46
N VAL A 10 3.20 31.21 34.25
CA VAL A 10 2.29 30.47 33.38
C VAL A 10 3.14 29.42 32.66
N CYS A 11 3.14 28.18 33.15
CA CYS A 11 3.63 27.04 32.39
C CYS A 11 2.65 26.73 31.28
N ALA A 12 2.93 27.21 30.06
CA ALA A 12 2.27 26.76 28.85
C ALA A 12 2.72 25.31 28.58
N GLY A 13 1.91 24.36 29.03
CA GLY A 13 2.07 22.97 28.71
C GLY A 13 1.88 22.76 27.20
N LEU A 14 2.96 22.60 26.47
CA LEU A 14 2.93 22.07 25.10
C LEU A 14 2.48 20.62 25.23
N SER A 15 1.18 20.39 25.11
CA SER A 15 0.62 19.05 24.89
C SER A 15 1.11 18.60 23.51
N SER A 16 2.20 17.85 23.47
CA SER A 16 2.55 17.07 22.29
C SER A 16 1.40 16.09 22.07
N ILE A 17 0.55 16.36 21.08
CA ILE A 17 -0.41 15.38 20.61
C ILE A 17 0.45 14.23 20.04
N ALA A 18 0.63 13.18 20.84
CA ALA A 18 1.23 11.95 20.38
C ALA A 18 0.30 11.43 19.27
N HIS A 19 0.74 11.54 18.02
CA HIS A 19 0.01 10.96 16.90
C HIS A 19 0.03 9.45 17.10
N ALA A 20 -1.14 8.84 17.24
CA ALA A 20 -1.23 7.40 17.41
C ALA A 20 -0.58 6.70 16.20
N THR A 21 0.31 5.76 16.49
CA THR A 21 0.93 4.91 15.47
C THR A 21 -0.06 3.83 15.04
N VAL A 22 -0.10 3.49 13.76
CA VAL A 22 -1.00 2.44 13.25
C VAL A 22 -0.46 1.06 13.61
N THR A 23 -1.30 0.24 14.21
CA THR A 23 -0.96 -1.12 14.68
C THR A 23 -1.75 -2.17 13.91
N ASP A 24 -1.31 -3.44 13.96
CA ASP A 24 -2.02 -4.57 13.37
C ASP A 24 -3.48 -4.62 13.86
N LYS A 25 -3.69 -4.47 15.17
CA LYS A 25 -5.03 -4.47 15.76
C LYS A 25 -5.95 -3.36 15.22
N MET A 26 -5.40 -2.19 14.88
CA MET A 26 -6.18 -1.11 14.26
C MET A 26 -6.57 -1.49 12.82
N ILE A 27 -5.68 -2.14 12.09
CA ILE A 27 -5.94 -2.60 10.71
C ILE A 27 -6.97 -3.73 10.70
N GLU A 28 -6.85 -4.70 11.61
CA GLU A 28 -7.84 -5.77 11.80
C GLU A 28 -9.24 -5.24 12.08
N ASN A 29 -9.33 -4.16 12.86
CA ASN A 29 -10.61 -3.52 13.21
C ASN A 29 -10.98 -2.32 12.30
N ASP A 30 -10.30 -2.11 11.19
CA ASP A 30 -10.47 -0.95 10.32
C ASP A 30 -11.94 -0.79 9.87
N ALA A 31 -12.59 -1.87 9.45
CA ALA A 31 -13.99 -1.87 9.05
C ALA A 31 -14.98 -1.42 10.16
N ALA A 32 -14.59 -1.52 11.42
CA ALA A 32 -15.38 -1.09 12.57
C ALA A 32 -15.09 0.36 13.00
N THR A 33 -14.06 1.01 12.46
CA THR A 33 -13.67 2.37 12.86
C THR A 33 -14.32 3.43 11.97
N PRO A 34 -15.17 4.33 12.50
CA PRO A 34 -15.92 5.26 11.67
C PRO A 34 -15.13 6.51 11.22
N GLY A 35 -13.89 6.68 11.62
CA GLY A 35 -13.10 7.88 11.37
C GLY A 35 -11.88 7.68 10.48
N ASP A 36 -11.38 6.46 10.40
CA ASP A 36 -10.20 6.09 9.66
C ASP A 36 -10.53 5.12 8.51
N VAL A 37 -9.62 4.99 7.57
CA VAL A 37 -9.57 3.99 6.50
C VAL A 37 -8.11 3.57 6.39
N LEU A 38 -7.73 2.50 7.07
CA LEU A 38 -6.34 2.11 7.27
C LEU A 38 -5.83 1.11 6.24
N SER A 39 -6.75 0.42 5.57
CA SER A 39 -6.44 -0.62 4.61
C SER A 39 -7.15 -0.40 3.27
N TRP A 40 -6.53 -0.86 2.20
CA TRP A 40 -7.18 -0.94 0.90
C TRP A 40 -8.29 -1.99 0.95
N GLY A 41 -9.52 -1.57 0.66
CA GLY A 41 -10.70 -2.43 0.76
C GLY A 41 -11.51 -2.27 2.04
N ILE A 42 -11.08 -1.40 2.99
CA ILE A 42 -11.75 -1.16 4.29
C ILE A 42 -11.85 -2.46 5.09
N GLY A 43 -10.75 -2.83 5.71
CA GLY A 43 -10.53 -4.10 6.40
C GLY A 43 -9.72 -5.10 5.57
N GLN A 44 -9.10 -6.06 6.24
CA GLN A 44 -8.21 -7.04 5.62
C GLN A 44 -8.95 -7.98 4.65
N GLU A 45 -10.22 -8.24 4.90
CA GLU A 45 -11.10 -9.04 4.02
C GLU A 45 -11.56 -8.29 2.75
N GLY A 46 -11.30 -6.99 2.66
CA GLY A 46 -11.60 -6.19 1.48
C GLY A 46 -13.07 -6.05 1.10
N GLN A 47 -13.97 -6.14 2.06
CA GLN A 47 -15.43 -6.07 1.84
C GLN A 47 -15.92 -4.69 1.37
N ARG A 48 -15.11 -3.64 1.56
CA ARG A 48 -15.40 -2.25 1.16
C ARG A 48 -16.68 -1.69 1.78
N TYR A 49 -17.07 -2.25 2.90
CA TYR A 49 -18.25 -1.84 3.64
C TYR A 49 -17.89 -0.78 4.69
N SER A 50 -18.56 0.37 4.63
CA SER A 50 -18.42 1.42 5.64
C SER A 50 -19.58 1.35 6.65
N PRO A 51 -19.32 1.37 7.97
CA PRO A 51 -20.36 1.40 8.99
C PRO A 51 -21.04 2.78 9.13
N LEU A 52 -20.57 3.79 8.39
CA LEU A 52 -21.12 5.15 8.42
C LEU A 52 -22.55 5.16 7.89
N LYS A 53 -23.48 5.82 8.62
CA LYS A 53 -24.91 5.84 8.32
C LYS A 53 -25.46 7.22 7.95
N LYS A 54 -24.62 8.26 7.97
CA LYS A 54 -25.07 9.63 7.63
C LYS A 54 -25.46 9.77 6.16
N ILE A 55 -24.85 8.98 5.26
CA ILE A 55 -25.26 8.89 3.87
C ILE A 55 -26.14 7.65 3.73
N ASN A 56 -27.38 7.84 3.31
CA ASN A 56 -28.38 6.80 3.16
C ASN A 56 -29.42 7.25 2.12
N THR A 57 -30.41 6.42 1.82
CA THR A 57 -31.44 6.69 0.80
C THR A 57 -32.20 7.99 1.02
N SER A 58 -32.35 8.47 2.26
CA SER A 58 -33.07 9.72 2.57
C SER A 58 -32.15 10.97 2.54
N THR A 59 -30.84 10.80 2.54
CA THR A 59 -29.87 11.92 2.61
C THR A 59 -28.98 12.07 1.40
N VAL A 60 -28.82 11.01 0.58
CA VAL A 60 -27.90 10.98 -0.56
C VAL A 60 -28.18 12.08 -1.58
N SER A 61 -29.45 12.44 -1.79
CA SER A 61 -29.85 13.53 -2.70
C SER A 61 -29.43 14.94 -2.23
N LYS A 62 -28.99 15.07 -0.98
CA LYS A 62 -28.54 16.34 -0.38
C LYS A 62 -27.02 16.47 -0.37
N LEU A 63 -26.28 15.49 -0.93
CA LEU A 63 -24.83 15.56 -1.00
C LEU A 63 -24.39 16.70 -1.91
N VAL A 64 -23.40 17.46 -1.42
CA VAL A 64 -22.71 18.50 -2.18
C VAL A 64 -21.20 18.26 -2.07
N PRO A 65 -20.39 18.66 -3.09
CA PRO A 65 -18.94 18.61 -2.99
C PRO A 65 -18.46 19.45 -1.82
N ALA A 66 -17.57 18.90 -0.98
CA ALA A 66 -16.94 19.63 0.13
C ALA A 66 -15.68 20.36 -0.33
N TRP A 67 -14.87 19.70 -1.14
CA TRP A 67 -13.64 20.25 -1.72
C TRP A 67 -13.22 19.41 -2.94
N SER A 68 -12.25 19.91 -3.68
CA SER A 68 -11.59 19.21 -4.77
C SER A 68 -10.09 19.41 -4.71
N PHE A 69 -9.33 18.43 -5.18
CA PHE A 69 -7.86 18.50 -5.26
C PHE A 69 -7.38 18.05 -6.62
N SER A 70 -6.46 18.84 -7.23
CA SER A 70 -5.84 18.50 -8.50
C SER A 70 -4.53 17.73 -8.28
N PHE A 71 -4.38 16.56 -8.88
CA PHE A 71 -3.14 15.81 -8.89
C PHE A 71 -2.08 16.36 -9.85
N GLY A 72 -2.37 17.46 -10.53
CA GLY A 72 -1.45 18.13 -11.44
C GLY A 72 -1.54 17.62 -12.88
N GLY A 73 -2.42 18.23 -13.63
CA GLY A 73 -2.58 18.35 -15.07
C GLY A 73 -2.01 17.22 -15.93
N GLU A 74 -1.04 17.56 -16.74
CA GLU A 74 -0.44 16.66 -17.74
C GLU A 74 0.21 15.39 -17.19
N LYS A 75 0.63 15.39 -15.91
CA LYS A 75 1.21 14.21 -15.26
C LYS A 75 0.18 13.23 -14.72
N GLN A 76 -1.10 13.60 -14.66
CA GLN A 76 -2.12 12.70 -14.16
C GLN A 76 -2.81 11.99 -15.32
N ARG A 77 -2.64 10.68 -15.37
CA ARG A 77 -3.37 9.77 -16.25
C ARG A 77 -4.31 8.94 -15.38
N GLY A 78 -4.95 7.95 -15.75
CA GLY A 78 -5.94 7.23 -14.94
C GLY A 78 -5.76 7.28 -13.42
N GLN A 79 -6.83 7.40 -12.65
CA GLN A 79 -6.82 7.42 -11.19
C GLN A 79 -7.50 6.16 -10.66
N GLN A 80 -6.73 5.27 -10.05
CA GLN A 80 -7.22 3.99 -9.51
C GLN A 80 -6.96 3.83 -8.00
N SER A 81 -6.36 4.85 -7.39
CA SER A 81 -6.00 4.81 -5.97
C SER A 81 -7.23 4.86 -5.08
N GLN A 82 -7.31 3.96 -4.11
CA GLN A 82 -8.18 4.13 -2.96
C GLN A 82 -7.44 4.97 -1.91
N PRO A 83 -8.00 6.11 -1.49
CA PRO A 83 -7.42 6.90 -0.41
C PRO A 83 -7.44 6.16 0.92
N LEU A 84 -6.38 6.29 1.71
CA LEU A 84 -6.34 5.90 3.10
C LEU A 84 -6.50 7.13 3.99
N ILE A 85 -7.14 6.96 5.15
CA ILE A 85 -7.38 8.05 6.09
C ILE A 85 -6.93 7.62 7.48
N HIS A 86 -6.12 8.45 8.12
CA HIS A 86 -5.72 8.25 9.51
C HIS A 86 -5.53 9.60 10.21
N ASN A 87 -6.19 9.76 11.35
CA ASN A 87 -6.12 11.00 12.17
C ASN A 87 -6.37 12.28 11.33
N GLY A 88 -7.40 12.26 10.48
CA GLY A 88 -7.79 13.40 9.65
C GLY A 88 -6.84 13.71 8.49
N LYS A 89 -5.82 12.90 8.24
CA LYS A 89 -4.96 12.97 7.05
C LYS A 89 -5.40 11.92 6.02
N MET A 90 -5.51 12.34 4.78
CA MET A 90 -5.80 11.48 3.65
C MET A 90 -4.52 11.25 2.85
N PHE A 91 -4.19 9.99 2.60
CA PHE A 91 -3.07 9.58 1.74
C PHE A 91 -3.61 9.00 0.45
N VAL A 92 -3.17 9.55 -0.67
CA VAL A 92 -3.64 9.13 -1.98
C VAL A 92 -2.49 9.11 -2.97
N THR A 93 -2.36 7.99 -3.69
CA THR A 93 -1.36 7.85 -4.74
C THR A 93 -1.88 8.41 -6.06
N GLY A 94 -0.97 8.88 -6.89
CA GLY A 94 -1.24 9.35 -8.24
C GLY A 94 -0.30 8.73 -9.26
N SER A 95 -0.50 9.05 -10.52
CA SER A 95 0.34 8.56 -11.62
C SER A 95 1.82 8.93 -11.42
N TYR A 96 2.70 8.17 -12.07
CA TYR A 96 4.16 8.35 -12.02
C TYR A 96 4.75 8.22 -10.62
N SER A 97 4.25 7.26 -9.82
CA SER A 97 4.76 6.98 -8.47
C SER A 97 4.80 8.20 -7.56
N ARG A 98 3.72 8.98 -7.57
CA ARG A 98 3.49 10.10 -6.67
C ARG A 98 2.56 9.71 -5.55
N ILE A 99 2.71 10.34 -4.39
CA ILE A 99 1.78 10.24 -3.29
C ILE A 99 1.59 11.60 -2.62
N PHE A 100 0.39 11.86 -2.16
CA PHE A 100 -0.03 13.11 -1.53
C PHE A 100 -0.62 12.82 -0.16
N ALA A 101 -0.29 13.66 0.81
CA ALA A 101 -1.05 13.76 2.05
C ALA A 101 -1.86 15.04 2.03
N LEU A 102 -3.15 14.90 2.30
CA LEU A 102 -4.11 15.98 2.33
C LEU A 102 -4.77 16.05 3.71
N ASP A 103 -5.18 17.21 4.13
CA ASP A 103 -6.15 17.35 5.21
C ASP A 103 -7.50 16.79 4.72
N ALA A 104 -7.99 15.75 5.38
CA ALA A 104 -9.19 15.04 4.93
C ALA A 104 -10.46 15.89 4.99
N LYS A 105 -10.50 16.94 5.83
CA LYS A 105 -11.63 17.83 6.00
C LYS A 105 -11.68 18.95 4.95
N THR A 106 -10.52 19.48 4.58
CA THR A 106 -10.42 20.69 3.74
C THR A 106 -9.85 20.42 2.35
N GLY A 107 -9.22 19.27 2.11
CA GLY A 107 -8.48 18.99 0.89
C GLY A 107 -7.14 19.73 0.76
N ALA A 108 -6.72 20.48 1.78
CA ALA A 108 -5.45 21.20 1.75
C ALA A 108 -4.28 20.21 1.69
N LYS A 109 -3.33 20.47 0.79
CA LYS A 109 -2.12 19.65 0.66
C LYS A 109 -1.20 19.86 1.86
N LEU A 110 -0.93 18.77 2.60
CA LEU A 110 0.03 18.75 3.71
C LEU A 110 1.45 18.54 3.20
N TRP A 111 1.64 17.51 2.38
CA TRP A 111 2.90 17.25 1.69
C TRP A 111 2.65 16.45 0.39
N LYS A 112 3.68 16.40 -0.45
CA LYS A 112 3.75 15.58 -1.67
C LYS A 112 5.11 14.91 -1.72
N TYR A 113 5.12 13.64 -2.11
CA TYR A 113 6.32 12.94 -2.54
C TYR A 113 6.19 12.56 -4.01
N GLU A 114 7.26 12.73 -4.76
CA GLU A 114 7.37 12.36 -6.17
C GLU A 114 8.62 11.50 -6.33
N HIS A 115 8.43 10.25 -6.67
CA HIS A 115 9.53 9.34 -6.91
C HIS A 115 10.23 9.70 -8.22
N ARG A 116 11.55 9.77 -8.19
CA ARG A 116 12.32 10.02 -9.40
C ARG A 116 12.42 8.72 -10.20
N LEU A 117 11.60 8.60 -11.21
CA LEU A 117 11.63 7.47 -12.14
C LEU A 117 12.80 7.61 -13.13
N PRO A 118 13.38 6.47 -13.59
CA PRO A 118 14.35 6.47 -14.69
C PRO A 118 13.71 7.01 -15.98
N ASP A 119 14.55 7.62 -16.82
CA ASP A 119 14.14 8.07 -18.15
C ASP A 119 13.75 6.87 -19.03
N GLY A 120 12.71 7.02 -19.85
CA GLY A 120 12.25 6.00 -20.77
C GLY A 120 11.61 4.79 -20.11
N ILE A 121 11.17 4.89 -18.85
CA ILE A 121 10.43 3.82 -18.19
C ILE A 121 9.14 3.51 -18.93
N MET A 122 8.90 2.23 -19.21
CA MET A 122 7.69 1.73 -19.86
C MET A 122 7.04 0.64 -19.00
N PRO A 123 6.20 1.01 -18.04
CA PRO A 123 5.44 0.01 -17.27
C PRO A 123 4.32 -0.60 -18.12
N CYS A 124 3.96 -1.85 -17.82
CA CYS A 124 2.97 -2.61 -18.58
C CYS A 124 1.60 -1.94 -18.71
N CYS A 125 1.14 -1.30 -17.65
CA CYS A 125 -0.27 -0.95 -17.47
C CYS A 125 -0.47 0.57 -17.34
N ASP A 126 0.27 1.35 -18.13
CA ASP A 126 0.37 2.79 -17.96
C ASP A 126 0.98 3.18 -16.58
N VAL A 127 0.94 4.44 -16.24
CA VAL A 127 1.65 5.03 -15.10
C VAL A 127 0.82 5.10 -13.82
N ILE A 128 -0.07 4.14 -13.65
CA ILE A 128 -1.04 4.09 -12.55
C ILE A 128 -0.43 3.59 -11.23
N ASN A 129 -1.13 3.88 -10.14
CA ASN A 129 -0.90 3.29 -8.82
C ASN A 129 -2.25 3.13 -8.12
N ARG A 130 -2.48 1.99 -7.45
CA ARG A 130 -3.78 1.65 -6.86
C ARG A 130 -3.89 2.01 -5.39
N GLY A 131 -2.81 2.39 -4.74
CA GLY A 131 -2.87 2.84 -3.35
C GLY A 131 -1.60 2.58 -2.56
N ALA A 132 -1.71 2.79 -1.28
CA ALA A 132 -0.65 2.64 -0.30
C ALA A 132 -1.11 1.77 0.87
N ALA A 133 -0.20 1.44 1.78
CA ALA A 133 -0.47 0.88 3.09
C ALA A 133 0.04 1.83 4.18
N ILE A 134 -0.55 1.77 5.38
CA ILE A 134 -0.11 2.52 6.55
C ILE A 134 0.25 1.53 7.65
N TYR A 135 1.42 1.68 8.25
CA TYR A 135 1.85 0.90 9.40
C TYR A 135 2.83 1.68 10.29
N GLY A 136 2.59 1.69 11.59
CA GLY A 136 3.37 2.53 12.50
C GLY A 136 3.24 4.01 12.12
N ASP A 137 4.38 4.65 11.88
CA ASP A 137 4.47 6.03 11.38
C ASP A 137 4.80 6.10 9.88
N LEU A 138 4.61 5.00 9.16
CA LEU A 138 4.96 4.87 7.76
C LEU A 138 3.72 4.86 6.88
N VAL A 139 3.84 5.47 5.70
CA VAL A 139 3.00 5.20 4.53
C VAL A 139 3.88 4.56 3.44
N ILE A 140 3.44 3.41 2.92
CA ILE A 140 4.25 2.52 2.09
C ILE A 140 3.54 2.32 0.76
N PHE A 141 4.24 2.46 -0.35
CA PHE A 141 3.65 2.24 -1.69
C PHE A 141 4.68 1.70 -2.67
N GLY A 142 4.19 1.05 -3.71
CA GLY A 142 5.02 0.55 -4.80
C GLY A 142 5.30 1.61 -5.86
N THR A 143 6.41 1.47 -6.58
CA THR A 143 6.81 2.38 -7.66
C THR A 143 6.91 1.66 -9.01
N LEU A 144 6.83 2.43 -10.09
CA LEU A 144 6.86 1.88 -11.46
C LEU A 144 8.22 1.32 -11.85
N ASP A 145 9.29 1.69 -11.15
CA ASP A 145 10.63 1.12 -11.30
C ASP A 145 10.91 -0.04 -10.32
N ALA A 146 9.83 -0.73 -9.91
CA ALA A 146 9.85 -1.93 -9.08
C ALA A 146 10.56 -1.74 -7.73
N GLN A 147 10.23 -0.68 -7.00
CA GLN A 147 10.66 -0.48 -5.63
C GLN A 147 9.45 -0.38 -4.69
N LEU A 148 9.65 -0.71 -3.42
CA LEU A 148 8.81 -0.31 -2.30
C LEU A 148 9.46 0.89 -1.62
N VAL A 149 8.65 1.90 -1.33
CA VAL A 149 9.10 3.14 -0.67
C VAL A 149 8.24 3.37 0.56
N ALA A 150 8.88 3.55 1.70
CA ALA A 150 8.23 3.99 2.93
C ALA A 150 8.58 5.43 3.25
N LEU A 151 7.56 6.20 3.51
CA LEU A 151 7.65 7.60 3.92
C LEU A 151 7.15 7.75 5.35
N ASN A 152 7.71 8.66 6.09
CA ASN A 152 7.08 9.11 7.33
C ASN A 152 5.74 9.78 7.01
N LYS A 153 4.64 9.27 7.58
CA LYS A 153 3.27 9.70 7.27
C LYS A 153 2.98 11.17 7.57
N ASP A 154 3.75 11.75 8.49
CA ASP A 154 3.53 13.14 8.91
C ASP A 154 4.32 14.14 8.08
N THR A 155 5.48 13.75 7.59
CA THR A 155 6.42 14.67 6.92
C THR A 155 6.63 14.38 5.43
N GLY A 156 6.23 13.21 4.92
CA GLY A 156 6.51 12.77 3.56
C GLY A 156 7.99 12.46 3.28
N LYS A 157 8.84 12.46 4.30
CA LYS A 157 10.27 12.13 4.14
C LYS A 157 10.46 10.62 4.00
N VAL A 158 11.37 10.23 3.11
CA VAL A 158 11.73 8.81 2.93
C VAL A 158 12.40 8.28 4.19
N VAL A 159 11.90 7.15 4.66
CA VAL A 159 12.48 6.37 5.77
C VAL A 159 13.32 5.24 5.23
N TRP A 160 12.76 4.47 4.29
CA TRP A 160 13.49 3.42 3.59
C TRP A 160 12.99 3.23 2.15
N ARG A 161 13.82 2.60 1.33
CA ARG A 161 13.51 2.13 -0.03
C ARG A 161 14.12 0.76 -0.20
N GLU A 162 13.36 -0.16 -0.79
CA GLU A 162 13.83 -1.50 -1.11
C GLU A 162 13.53 -1.82 -2.57
N LYS A 163 14.55 -2.27 -3.27
CA LYS A 163 14.39 -2.79 -4.63
C LYS A 163 13.64 -4.12 -4.56
N VAL A 164 12.56 -4.23 -5.31
CA VAL A 164 11.79 -5.47 -5.45
C VAL A 164 12.33 -6.31 -6.59
N ASP A 165 12.54 -5.67 -7.76
CA ASP A 165 13.12 -6.35 -8.92
C ASP A 165 13.71 -5.36 -9.93
N ASP A 166 14.10 -5.85 -11.09
CA ASP A 166 14.64 -5.03 -12.17
C ASP A 166 13.53 -4.55 -13.12
N TYR A 167 13.25 -3.26 -13.09
CA TYR A 167 12.27 -2.64 -14.01
C TYR A 167 12.66 -2.81 -15.49
N LYS A 168 13.95 -2.98 -15.81
CA LYS A 168 14.41 -3.23 -17.19
C LYS A 168 14.02 -4.60 -17.71
N ALA A 169 13.77 -5.54 -16.79
CA ALA A 169 13.18 -6.84 -17.11
C ALA A 169 11.65 -6.82 -17.15
N GLY A 170 11.03 -5.63 -17.10
CA GLY A 170 9.58 -5.45 -17.20
C GLY A 170 8.84 -5.38 -15.87
N TYR A 171 9.52 -5.55 -14.73
CA TYR A 171 8.87 -5.49 -13.42
C TYR A 171 8.45 -4.07 -13.06
N SER A 172 7.26 -3.96 -12.48
CA SER A 172 6.74 -2.73 -11.89
C SER A 172 5.82 -3.05 -10.72
N MET A 173 5.46 -2.06 -9.92
CA MET A 173 4.53 -2.21 -8.82
C MET A 173 3.38 -1.23 -8.98
N THR A 174 2.19 -1.73 -9.23
CA THR A 174 0.97 -0.94 -9.42
C THR A 174 -0.11 -1.25 -8.40
N ALA A 175 0.03 -2.36 -7.66
CA ALA A 175 -0.89 -2.75 -6.60
C ALA A 175 -0.77 -1.87 -5.35
N ALA A 176 -1.86 -1.76 -4.57
CA ALA A 176 -1.79 -1.30 -3.20
C ALA A 176 -1.24 -2.43 -2.32
N PRO A 177 -0.15 -2.22 -1.56
CA PRO A 177 0.32 -3.21 -0.59
C PRO A 177 -0.71 -3.40 0.53
N GLN A 178 -0.72 -4.58 1.14
CA GLN A 178 -1.52 -4.86 2.34
C GLN A 178 -0.61 -5.07 3.54
N ILE A 179 -1.11 -4.77 4.74
CA ILE A 179 -0.41 -5.09 5.99
C ILE A 179 -1.09 -6.28 6.64
N VAL A 180 -0.29 -7.30 6.93
CA VAL A 180 -0.72 -8.51 7.65
C VAL A 180 0.35 -8.85 8.68
N ASN A 181 0.00 -8.83 9.95
CA ASN A 181 0.89 -9.21 11.07
C ASN A 181 2.27 -8.53 11.00
N GLY A 182 2.28 -7.20 10.79
CA GLY A 182 3.51 -6.41 10.67
C GLY A 182 4.30 -6.61 9.38
N MET A 183 3.77 -7.36 8.43
CA MET A 183 4.37 -7.58 7.12
C MET A 183 3.63 -6.82 6.02
N ILE A 184 4.36 -6.38 5.02
CA ILE A 184 3.85 -5.86 3.76
C ILE A 184 3.65 -7.04 2.82
N ILE A 185 2.41 -7.30 2.43
CA ILE A 185 2.08 -8.26 1.39
C ILE A 185 1.93 -7.51 0.08
N SER A 186 2.70 -7.90 -0.91
CA SER A 186 2.70 -7.26 -2.23
C SER A 186 3.01 -8.25 -3.34
N GLY A 187 2.62 -7.89 -4.54
CA GLY A 187 2.96 -8.63 -5.74
C GLY A 187 3.65 -7.75 -6.77
N VAL A 188 3.83 -8.25 -7.98
CA VAL A 188 4.51 -7.57 -9.08
C VAL A 188 3.62 -7.50 -10.33
N SER A 189 3.78 -6.43 -11.09
CA SER A 189 3.15 -6.20 -12.40
C SER A 189 4.16 -6.40 -13.52
N GLY A 190 3.67 -6.61 -14.75
CA GLY A 190 4.52 -6.74 -15.94
C GLY A 190 4.41 -8.11 -16.62
N GLY A 191 3.33 -8.84 -16.39
CA GLY A 191 3.11 -10.16 -17.00
C GLY A 191 3.23 -10.17 -18.52
N GLU A 192 2.91 -9.05 -19.17
CA GLU A 192 3.05 -8.83 -20.61
C GLU A 192 4.52 -8.79 -21.08
N PHE A 193 5.46 -8.56 -20.19
CA PHE A 193 6.89 -8.48 -20.47
C PHE A 193 7.66 -9.73 -20.03
N GLY A 194 6.95 -10.81 -19.67
CA GLY A 194 7.60 -12.05 -19.26
C GLY A 194 8.09 -12.05 -17.81
N VAL A 195 7.56 -11.18 -16.94
CA VAL A 195 7.88 -11.23 -15.51
C VAL A 195 7.28 -12.47 -14.86
N MET A 196 7.98 -13.03 -13.90
CA MET A 196 7.49 -14.14 -13.08
C MET A 196 6.66 -13.61 -11.92
N GLY A 197 5.35 -13.86 -11.95
CA GLY A 197 4.42 -13.43 -10.91
C GLY A 197 4.71 -14.11 -9.58
N ARG A 198 4.63 -13.33 -8.50
CA ARG A 198 4.86 -13.81 -7.15
C ARG A 198 4.18 -12.94 -6.11
N VAL A 199 3.96 -13.49 -4.95
CA VAL A 199 3.58 -12.76 -3.74
C VAL A 199 4.79 -12.68 -2.82
N GLU A 200 5.05 -11.51 -2.26
CA GLU A 200 6.12 -11.27 -1.29
C GLU A 200 5.56 -10.77 0.03
N ALA A 201 6.17 -11.23 1.12
CA ALA A 201 6.01 -10.63 2.44
C ALA A 201 7.32 -9.96 2.84
N ARG A 202 7.24 -8.72 3.27
CA ARG A 202 8.38 -7.93 3.74
C ARG A 202 8.06 -7.31 5.09
N ASP A 203 9.04 -7.22 5.96
CA ASP A 203 8.91 -6.52 7.24
C ASP A 203 8.51 -5.05 7.00
N ALA A 204 7.41 -4.61 7.59
CA ALA A 204 6.85 -3.29 7.33
C ALA A 204 7.72 -2.13 7.84
N LYS A 205 8.57 -2.37 8.84
CA LYS A 205 9.45 -1.33 9.41
C LYS A 205 10.73 -1.14 8.61
N THR A 206 11.21 -2.20 7.96
CA THR A 206 12.52 -2.21 7.30
C THR A 206 12.47 -2.44 5.79
N GLY A 207 11.35 -2.94 5.26
CA GLY A 207 11.18 -3.33 3.87
C GLY A 207 11.89 -4.63 3.47
N LYS A 208 12.60 -5.28 4.40
CA LYS A 208 13.35 -6.50 4.11
C LYS A 208 12.45 -7.68 3.88
N MET A 209 12.82 -8.52 2.91
CA MET A 209 12.08 -9.72 2.57
C MET A 209 12.05 -10.69 3.75
N VAL A 210 10.85 -11.20 4.05
CA VAL A 210 10.60 -12.27 5.03
C VAL A 210 10.40 -13.59 4.29
N TRP A 211 9.51 -13.59 3.29
CA TRP A 211 9.29 -14.73 2.41
C TRP A 211 8.78 -14.25 1.03
N MET A 212 8.87 -15.15 0.06
CA MET A 212 8.38 -14.96 -1.30
C MET A 212 7.82 -16.28 -1.81
N ARG A 213 6.72 -16.21 -2.56
CA ARG A 213 6.11 -17.37 -3.21
C ARG A 213 5.76 -17.05 -4.66
N PRO A 214 6.42 -17.69 -5.65
CA PRO A 214 5.99 -17.64 -7.04
C PRO A 214 4.59 -18.22 -7.22
N VAL A 215 3.82 -17.64 -8.15
CA VAL A 215 2.46 -18.13 -8.44
C VAL A 215 2.49 -19.40 -9.28
N VAL A 216 3.47 -19.51 -10.17
CA VAL A 216 3.67 -20.71 -10.99
C VAL A 216 4.82 -21.52 -10.40
N GLU A 217 4.56 -22.77 -10.04
CA GLU A 217 5.61 -23.68 -9.56
C GLU A 217 6.71 -23.84 -10.60
N GLY A 218 7.94 -23.93 -10.10
CA GLY A 218 9.14 -23.96 -10.94
C GLY A 218 9.69 -22.60 -11.33
N HIS A 219 8.90 -21.53 -11.22
CA HIS A 219 9.46 -20.18 -11.36
C HIS A 219 10.52 -19.94 -10.28
N MET A 220 11.64 -19.33 -10.67
CA MET A 220 12.73 -19.00 -9.78
C MET A 220 13.32 -20.22 -9.01
N GLY A 221 13.08 -21.45 -9.51
CA GLY A 221 13.54 -22.68 -8.87
C GLY A 221 12.73 -23.14 -7.66
N TYR A 222 11.60 -22.46 -7.38
CA TYR A 222 10.76 -22.84 -6.23
C TYR A 222 9.71 -23.87 -6.60
N THR A 223 9.61 -24.91 -5.80
CA THR A 223 8.48 -25.82 -5.72
C THR A 223 8.04 -25.96 -4.27
N TYR A 224 6.88 -26.55 -4.06
CA TYR A 224 6.32 -26.69 -2.73
C TYR A 224 6.02 -28.16 -2.47
N ASP A 225 6.30 -28.61 -1.25
CA ASP A 225 5.89 -29.92 -0.79
C ASP A 225 4.37 -29.97 -0.50
N LYS A 226 3.89 -31.14 -0.09
CA LYS A 226 2.46 -31.36 0.26
C LYS A 226 1.95 -30.46 1.41
N ASP A 227 2.86 -29.92 2.22
CA ASP A 227 2.56 -29.06 3.37
C ASP A 227 2.74 -27.57 3.00
N GLY A 228 3.00 -27.27 1.71
CA GLY A 228 3.18 -25.92 1.19
C GLY A 228 4.53 -25.29 1.53
N LYS A 229 5.52 -26.07 2.00
CA LYS A 229 6.87 -25.57 2.25
C LYS A 229 7.68 -25.52 0.95
N PRO A 230 8.47 -24.46 0.74
CA PRO A 230 9.34 -24.38 -0.43
C PRO A 230 10.34 -25.53 -0.44
N VAL A 231 10.46 -26.17 -1.60
CA VAL A 231 11.48 -27.20 -1.86
C VAL A 231 12.39 -26.68 -2.96
N GLU A 232 13.66 -26.55 -2.65
CA GLU A 232 14.64 -26.04 -3.62
C GLU A 232 14.88 -27.07 -4.73
N ASN A 233 14.83 -26.64 -6.00
CA ASN A 233 15.10 -27.47 -7.19
C ASN A 233 14.14 -28.62 -7.49
N GLY A 234 12.96 -28.66 -6.88
CA GLY A 234 11.93 -29.61 -7.27
C GLY A 234 10.98 -29.04 -8.34
N ILE A 235 10.58 -29.80 -9.32
CA ILE A 235 9.47 -29.52 -10.21
C ILE A 235 8.37 -30.50 -9.85
N SER A 236 7.45 -30.11 -9.00
CA SER A 236 6.36 -31.01 -8.60
C SER A 236 5.08 -30.84 -9.42
N GLY A 237 5.08 -29.90 -10.34
CA GLY A 237 4.29 -29.91 -11.55
C GLY A 237 2.77 -29.94 -11.47
N THR A 238 2.15 -29.15 -10.58
CA THR A 238 0.69 -29.00 -10.70
C THR A 238 0.30 -27.73 -11.43
N THR A 239 0.89 -26.57 -11.13
CA THR A 239 0.53 -25.31 -11.80
C THR A 239 1.24 -25.14 -13.15
N ASN A 240 2.50 -25.52 -13.25
CA ASN A 240 3.25 -25.46 -14.52
C ASN A 240 2.72 -26.48 -15.55
N ALA A 241 2.22 -27.63 -15.12
CA ALA A 241 1.65 -28.65 -16.01
C ALA A 241 0.40 -28.17 -16.78
N THR A 242 -0.25 -27.12 -16.35
CA THR A 242 -1.41 -26.54 -17.06
C THR A 242 -1.01 -25.60 -18.19
N TRP A 243 0.27 -25.26 -18.29
CA TRP A 243 0.79 -24.38 -19.35
C TRP A 243 1.18 -25.17 -20.60
N PRO A 244 0.92 -24.66 -21.80
CA PRO A 244 1.35 -25.33 -23.03
C PRO A 244 2.88 -25.43 -23.10
N GLY A 245 3.40 -26.63 -23.11
CA GLY A 245 4.86 -26.89 -23.19
C GLY A 245 5.67 -26.15 -22.13
N ASP A 246 6.67 -25.43 -22.55
CA ASP A 246 7.61 -24.72 -21.68
C ASP A 246 7.29 -23.22 -21.49
N LEU A 247 6.11 -22.75 -21.91
CA LEU A 247 5.75 -21.32 -21.81
C LEU A 247 5.79 -20.78 -20.38
N TRP A 248 5.50 -21.60 -19.40
CA TRP A 248 5.61 -21.22 -17.98
C TRP A 248 7.01 -20.75 -17.57
N LYS A 249 8.07 -21.19 -18.26
CA LYS A 249 9.46 -20.79 -17.99
C LYS A 249 9.76 -19.34 -18.37
N THR A 250 8.94 -18.74 -19.20
CA THR A 250 9.15 -17.39 -19.74
C THR A 250 8.42 -16.29 -18.97
N GLY A 251 7.75 -16.64 -17.88
CA GLY A 251 7.04 -15.71 -17.01
C GLY A 251 5.52 -15.88 -17.02
N GLY A 252 4.81 -14.89 -16.51
CA GLY A 252 3.36 -14.85 -16.42
C GLY A 252 2.83 -14.88 -14.99
N ALA A 253 1.51 -14.94 -14.85
CA ALA A 253 0.78 -14.95 -13.58
C ALA A 253 1.13 -13.77 -12.65
N ALA A 254 1.26 -12.57 -13.21
CA ALA A 254 1.56 -11.35 -12.44
C ALA A 254 0.49 -11.04 -11.40
N THR A 255 0.90 -10.66 -10.20
CA THR A 255 0.06 -10.40 -9.03
C THR A 255 -0.13 -8.89 -8.84
N TRP A 256 -0.72 -8.25 -9.85
CA TRP A 256 -0.81 -6.79 -9.97
C TRP A 256 -1.98 -6.15 -9.20
N GLN A 257 -2.82 -6.94 -8.54
CA GLN A 257 -3.91 -6.47 -7.69
C GLN A 257 -3.54 -6.53 -6.22
N ALA A 258 -4.29 -5.82 -5.38
CA ALA A 258 -4.15 -5.92 -3.94
C ALA A 258 -4.64 -7.30 -3.46
N ALA A 259 -3.90 -7.89 -2.55
CA ALA A 259 -4.29 -9.13 -1.89
C ALA A 259 -5.33 -8.85 -0.78
N TYR A 260 -6.03 -9.89 -0.37
CA TYR A 260 -6.88 -9.91 0.81
C TYR A 260 -6.39 -10.98 1.78
N TYR A 261 -6.59 -10.76 3.05
CA TYR A 261 -6.20 -11.68 4.10
C TYR A 261 -7.44 -12.11 4.89
N ASP A 262 -7.60 -13.41 5.02
CA ASP A 262 -8.62 -14.01 5.87
C ASP A 262 -7.96 -14.51 7.16
N PRO A 263 -8.21 -13.87 8.31
CA PRO A 263 -7.58 -14.24 9.57
C PRO A 263 -8.12 -15.56 10.14
N ASP A 264 -9.31 -16.00 9.74
CA ASP A 264 -9.91 -17.23 10.29
C ASP A 264 -9.20 -18.50 9.78
N VAL A 265 -8.64 -18.42 8.58
CA VAL A 265 -7.93 -19.55 7.95
C VAL A 265 -6.44 -19.26 7.70
N ASP A 266 -5.97 -18.06 8.10
CA ASP A 266 -4.58 -17.57 7.91
C ASP A 266 -4.12 -17.67 6.45
N LEU A 267 -4.98 -17.25 5.51
CA LEU A 267 -4.71 -17.30 4.07
C LEU A 267 -4.77 -15.93 3.41
N ILE A 268 -3.97 -15.78 2.36
CA ILE A 268 -3.93 -14.62 1.46
C ILE A 268 -4.55 -15.02 0.12
N PHE A 269 -5.50 -14.20 -0.35
CA PHE A 269 -6.23 -14.38 -1.62
C PHE A 269 -5.92 -13.26 -2.60
#